data_a9947f79f20adae43ddf7e48845d3cf5
#
_entry.id   a9947f79f20adae43ddf7e48845d3cf5
#
_cell.length_a   1.000
_cell.length_b   1.000
_cell.length_c   1.000
_cell.angle_alpha   90.00
_cell.angle_beta   90.00
_cell.angle_gamma   90.00
#
_symmetry.space_group_name_H-M   'P 1'
#
loop_
_entity.id
_entity.type
_entity.pdbx_description
1 polymer ?
#
loop_
_entity_poly.entity_id
_entity_poly.type
_entity_poly.pdbx_seq_one_letter_code
_entity_poly.pdbx_strand_id
1 'polypeptide(L)'
;MSLGLLPERALLNDTNPHLVSFYRWLKKGFTIGLPMKNDRTLFYEYRDRFNDMLADGRGTTVEAASLFYYLNRTGYNGLCRFNQQGEFNVPFGRYKQIGYRSDFTDYRDVLSAWEITNDDVEALELRRDDFVYADPPYDVEFTQYAQGGFSWEDQKRTAVFLAKHPGPVILVNQATRRIKELYRDLGFKTKTLDAPRRISCNGDRTPAREILATKNL
;
A
#
# COMPACT_ATOMS: atom_id res chain seq x y z
N MET A 1 -0.53 3.03 -9.69
CA MET A 1 -1.43 3.06 -10.86
C MET A 1 -2.13 4.41 -11.00
N SER A 2 -2.91 4.87 -10.02
CA SER A 2 -3.74 6.10 -10.14
C SER A 2 -2.95 7.34 -10.57
N LEU A 3 -1.76 7.59 -10.00
CA LEU A 3 -0.88 8.69 -10.41
C LEU A 3 -0.29 8.55 -11.83
N GLY A 4 -0.35 7.37 -12.43
CA GLY A 4 0.07 7.18 -13.82
C GLY A 4 -1.09 7.35 -14.82
N LEU A 5 -2.33 7.12 -14.36
CA LEU A 5 -3.54 7.29 -15.17
C LEU A 5 -4.10 8.72 -15.08
N LEU A 6 -3.84 9.43 -13.99
CA LEU A 6 -4.32 10.79 -13.71
C LEU A 6 -5.81 10.99 -13.99
N PRO A 7 -6.70 10.17 -13.42
CA PRO A 7 -8.14 10.38 -13.62
C PRO A 7 -8.56 11.72 -13.00
N GLU A 8 -9.57 12.35 -13.58
CA GLU A 8 -10.13 13.60 -13.05
C GLU A 8 -10.60 13.46 -11.59
N ARG A 9 -11.13 12.30 -11.23
CA ARG A 9 -11.58 11.95 -9.89
C ARG A 9 -11.10 10.56 -9.51
N ALA A 10 -10.67 10.39 -8.27
CA ALA A 10 -10.33 9.08 -7.70
C ALA A 10 -10.67 9.04 -6.20
N LEU A 11 -10.96 7.84 -5.73
CA LEU A 11 -10.94 7.49 -4.32
C LEU A 11 -9.74 6.58 -4.10
N LEU A 12 -8.82 6.99 -3.22
CA LEU A 12 -7.71 6.16 -2.75
C LEU A 12 -8.00 5.72 -1.33
N ASN A 13 -8.04 4.42 -1.10
CA ASN A 13 -8.25 3.86 0.22
C ASN A 13 -7.13 2.90 0.62
N ASP A 14 -6.71 2.98 1.87
CA ASP A 14 -5.82 2.02 2.50
C ASP A 14 -6.13 1.94 4.00
N THR A 15 -6.01 0.77 4.60
CA THR A 15 -6.20 0.59 6.04
C THR A 15 -5.00 1.06 6.88
N ASN A 16 -3.84 1.33 6.24
CA ASN A 16 -2.67 1.86 6.92
C ASN A 16 -2.79 3.39 7.11
N PRO A 17 -3.00 3.88 8.35
CA PRO A 17 -3.22 5.29 8.62
C PRO A 17 -2.01 6.17 8.27
N HIS A 18 -0.80 5.62 8.32
CA HIS A 18 0.43 6.36 8.04
C HIS A 18 0.62 6.57 6.54
N LEU A 19 0.29 5.55 5.73
CA LEU A 19 0.27 5.68 4.28
C LEU A 19 -0.81 6.69 3.84
N VAL A 20 -2.00 6.59 4.40
CA VAL A 20 -3.11 7.52 4.14
C VAL A 20 -2.73 8.94 4.55
N SER A 21 -2.12 9.12 5.73
CA SER A 21 -1.62 10.42 6.19
C SER A 21 -0.61 11.01 5.20
N PHE A 22 0.35 10.21 4.72
CA PHE A 22 1.32 10.65 3.72
C PHE A 22 0.63 11.13 2.43
N TYR A 23 -0.35 10.39 1.89
CA TYR A 23 -1.10 10.82 0.72
C TYR A 23 -1.95 12.08 0.96
N ARG A 24 -2.52 12.24 2.16
CA ARG A 24 -3.22 13.48 2.54
C ARG A 24 -2.30 14.69 2.58
N TRP A 25 -1.02 14.51 2.98
CA TRP A 25 -0.01 15.55 2.90
C TRP A 25 0.46 15.81 1.46
N LEU A 26 0.59 14.79 0.61
CA LEU A 26 0.80 14.97 -0.83
C LEU A 26 -0.29 15.84 -1.45
N LYS A 27 -1.56 15.57 -1.13
CA LYS A 27 -2.70 16.38 -1.59
C LYS A 27 -2.62 17.85 -1.13
N LYS A 28 -2.00 18.12 0.00
CA LYS A 28 -1.74 19.49 0.48
C LYS A 28 -0.53 20.14 -0.19
N GLY A 29 0.28 19.38 -0.88
CA GLY A 29 1.50 19.85 -1.53
C GLY A 29 2.55 20.26 -0.51
N PHE A 30 3.13 19.32 0.23
CA PHE A 30 4.13 19.59 1.25
C PHE A 30 5.56 19.40 0.76
N THR A 31 6.52 19.97 1.50
CA THR A 31 7.94 19.83 1.26
C THR A 31 8.61 19.13 2.44
N ILE A 32 9.50 18.21 2.15
CA ILE A 32 10.28 17.49 3.18
C ILE A 32 11.52 18.29 3.53
N GLY A 33 11.59 18.77 4.76
CA GLY A 33 12.73 19.49 5.31
C GLY A 33 13.79 18.59 5.97
N LEU A 34 13.67 17.27 5.88
CA LEU A 34 14.59 16.33 6.50
C LEU A 34 15.78 16.01 5.58
N PRO A 35 17.01 15.84 6.12
CA PRO A 35 18.13 15.29 5.38
C PRO A 35 17.83 13.91 4.81
N MET A 36 17.81 13.79 3.48
CA MET A 36 17.55 12.54 2.77
C MET A 36 18.86 11.80 2.48
N LYS A 37 19.52 11.32 3.53
CA LYS A 37 20.78 10.56 3.43
C LYS A 37 20.52 9.08 3.74
N ASN A 38 21.13 8.19 2.97
CA ASN A 38 21.13 6.75 3.28
C ASN A 38 22.22 6.43 4.31
N ASP A 39 22.01 6.88 5.53
CA ASP A 39 22.91 6.72 6.67
C ASP A 39 22.25 5.84 7.74
N ARG A 40 23.01 4.88 8.29
CA ARG A 40 22.46 3.89 9.25
C ARG A 40 22.08 4.54 10.58
N THR A 41 22.90 5.44 11.09
CA THR A 41 22.66 6.10 12.38
C THR A 41 21.43 6.98 12.28
N LEU A 42 21.36 7.81 11.24
CA LEU A 42 20.22 8.66 10.95
C LEU A 42 18.94 7.87 10.73
N PHE A 43 19.03 6.70 10.08
CA PHE A 43 17.86 5.83 9.87
C PHE A 43 17.24 5.38 11.19
N TYR A 44 18.06 4.89 12.13
CA TYR A 44 17.53 4.42 13.41
C TYR A 44 17.05 5.57 14.28
N GLU A 45 17.74 6.72 14.30
CA GLU A 45 17.27 7.94 14.96
C GLU A 45 15.89 8.37 14.45
N TYR A 46 15.69 8.42 13.12
CA TYR A 46 14.41 8.80 12.54
C TYR A 46 13.33 7.74 12.73
N ARG A 47 13.71 6.46 12.76
CA ARG A 47 12.76 5.38 13.06
C ARG A 47 12.25 5.47 14.49
N ASP A 48 13.15 5.68 15.45
CA ASP A 48 12.79 5.78 16.85
C ASP A 48 11.93 7.03 17.08
N ARG A 49 12.32 8.19 16.51
CA ARG A 49 11.52 9.41 16.54
C ARG A 49 10.13 9.21 15.91
N PHE A 50 10.02 8.50 14.80
CA PHE A 50 8.74 8.18 14.18
C PHE A 50 7.88 7.33 15.13
N ASN A 51 8.45 6.30 15.72
CA ASN A 51 7.75 5.43 16.66
C ASN A 51 7.29 6.18 17.93
N ASP A 52 8.12 7.07 18.49
CA ASP A 52 7.73 7.95 19.59
C ASP A 52 6.53 8.84 19.18
N MET A 53 6.55 9.38 17.98
CA MET A 53 5.40 10.17 17.48
C MET A 53 4.13 9.32 17.31
N LEU A 54 4.25 8.04 16.96
CA LEU A 54 3.10 7.13 16.91
C LEU A 54 2.53 6.89 18.30
N ALA A 55 3.39 6.63 19.28
CA ALA A 55 3.00 6.42 20.68
C ALA A 55 2.30 7.65 21.28
N ASP A 56 2.74 8.85 20.90
CA ASP A 56 2.16 10.13 21.34
C ASP A 56 0.90 10.55 20.57
N GLY A 57 0.40 9.74 19.63
CA GLY A 57 -0.75 10.10 18.79
C GLY A 57 -0.46 11.17 17.72
N ARG A 58 0.80 11.48 17.44
CA ARG A 58 1.25 12.48 16.45
C ARG A 58 1.56 11.89 15.08
N GLY A 59 1.14 10.65 14.81
CA GLY A 59 1.44 9.90 13.58
C GLY A 59 0.85 10.48 12.28
N THR A 60 -0.04 11.48 12.37
CA THR A 60 -0.67 12.12 11.20
C THR A 60 -0.13 13.53 10.90
N THR A 61 0.90 13.97 11.60
CA THR A 61 1.54 15.28 11.37
C THR A 61 2.39 15.29 10.09
N VAL A 62 2.73 16.49 9.60
CA VAL A 62 3.63 16.64 8.43
C VAL A 62 5.02 16.07 8.72
N GLU A 63 5.48 16.17 9.96
CA GLU A 63 6.74 15.61 10.40
C GLU A 63 6.71 14.07 10.33
N ALA A 64 5.66 13.44 10.88
CA ALA A 64 5.48 12.00 10.80
C ALA A 64 5.40 11.51 9.33
N ALA A 65 4.70 12.24 8.46
CA ALA A 65 4.65 11.93 7.03
C ALA A 65 6.03 12.02 6.36
N SER A 66 6.85 13.01 6.73
CA SER A 66 8.22 13.15 6.23
C SER A 66 9.13 12.03 6.70
N LEU A 67 9.05 11.66 7.99
CA LEU A 67 9.77 10.53 8.56
C LEU A 67 9.35 9.20 7.92
N PHE A 68 8.05 8.96 7.76
CA PHE A 68 7.52 7.79 7.10
C PHE A 68 8.06 7.64 5.66
N TYR A 69 8.07 8.73 4.89
CA TYR A 69 8.64 8.73 3.55
C TYR A 69 10.13 8.43 3.57
N TYR A 70 10.92 9.08 4.47
CA TYR A 70 12.33 8.79 4.63
C TYR A 70 12.58 7.31 4.93
N LEU A 71 11.85 6.74 5.88
CA LEU A 71 11.97 5.33 6.28
C LEU A 71 11.62 4.37 5.16
N ASN A 72 10.61 4.67 4.35
CA ASN A 72 10.28 3.87 3.18
C ASN A 72 11.39 3.93 2.11
N ARG A 73 12.04 5.09 1.92
CA ARG A 73 13.11 5.26 0.92
C ARG A 73 14.45 4.66 1.34
N THR A 74 14.69 4.51 2.63
CA THR A 74 15.95 4.05 3.22
C THR A 74 15.84 2.69 3.92
N GLY A 75 14.63 2.20 4.15
CA GLY A 75 14.34 0.90 4.75
C GLY A 75 14.60 -0.27 3.78
N TYR A 76 14.92 -1.44 4.34
CA TYR A 76 15.22 -2.65 3.58
C TYR A 76 14.11 -3.00 2.57
N ASN A 77 14.46 -3.11 1.31
CA ASN A 77 13.58 -3.42 0.18
C ASN A 77 12.35 -2.50 0.04
N GLY A 78 12.35 -1.31 0.62
CA GLY A 78 11.20 -0.41 0.58
C GLY A 78 9.96 -0.96 1.29
N LEU A 79 10.16 -1.90 2.24
CA LEU A 79 9.06 -2.47 3.00
C LEU A 79 8.36 -1.41 3.85
N CYS A 80 7.05 -1.57 4.00
CA CYS A 80 6.24 -0.86 4.98
C CYS A 80 5.68 -1.91 5.94
N ARG A 81 6.26 -2.00 7.14
CA ARG A 81 5.89 -3.03 8.11
C ARG A 81 5.90 -2.47 9.52
N PHE A 82 4.87 -2.84 10.27
CA PHE A 82 4.70 -2.52 11.68
C PHE A 82 4.65 -3.80 12.50
N ASN A 83 5.12 -3.75 13.74
CA ASN A 83 5.00 -4.84 14.69
C ASN A 83 3.61 -4.84 15.37
N GLN A 84 3.38 -5.77 16.29
CA GLN A 84 2.11 -5.87 17.03
C GLN A 84 1.83 -4.67 17.94
N GLN A 85 2.86 -3.94 18.33
CA GLN A 85 2.76 -2.70 19.12
C GLN A 85 2.45 -1.47 18.25
N GLY A 86 2.36 -1.65 16.92
CA GLY A 86 2.14 -0.54 15.98
C GLY A 86 3.41 0.24 15.64
N GLU A 87 4.59 -0.24 16.00
CA GLU A 87 5.85 0.42 15.68
C GLU A 87 6.39 0.02 14.32
N PHE A 88 6.93 0.96 13.58
CA PHE A 88 7.65 0.69 12.33
C PHE A 88 8.93 -0.09 12.62
N ASN A 89 9.06 -1.31 12.09
CA ASN A 89 10.12 -2.25 12.46
C ASN A 89 10.96 -2.77 11.27
N VAL A 90 10.94 -2.05 10.15
CA VAL A 90 11.80 -2.40 9.00
C VAL A 90 13.26 -2.08 9.34
N PRO A 91 14.22 -2.96 9.00
CA PRO A 91 15.64 -2.67 9.18
C PRO A 91 16.17 -1.72 8.11
N PHE A 92 17.34 -1.13 8.36
CA PHE A 92 18.04 -0.26 7.42
C PHE A 92 18.35 -0.96 6.09
N GLY A 93 18.06 -0.30 4.98
CA GLY A 93 18.40 -0.72 3.63
C GLY A 93 19.77 -0.19 3.21
N ARG A 94 20.69 -1.09 2.87
CA ARG A 94 22.07 -0.75 2.48
C ARG A 94 22.13 -0.35 1.00
N TYR A 95 21.50 0.77 0.64
CA TYR A 95 21.53 1.26 -0.74
C TYR A 95 22.81 2.08 -1.01
N LYS A 96 23.36 1.96 -2.20
CA LYS A 96 24.45 2.84 -2.66
C LYS A 96 23.91 4.25 -2.92
N GLN A 97 22.69 4.35 -3.41
CA GLN A 97 22.00 5.59 -3.71
C GLN A 97 20.50 5.39 -3.48
N ILE A 98 19.85 6.40 -2.91
CA ILE A 98 18.40 6.44 -2.77
C ILE A 98 17.82 7.45 -3.78
N GLY A 99 16.76 7.04 -4.47
CA GLY A 99 15.96 7.99 -5.24
C GLY A 99 14.90 8.59 -4.32
N TYR A 100 14.81 9.92 -4.28
CA TYR A 100 13.79 10.62 -3.50
C TYR A 100 13.37 11.92 -4.17
N ARG A 101 12.27 12.43 -3.70
CA ARG A 101 11.75 13.73 -4.01
C ARG A 101 11.50 14.47 -2.70
N SER A 102 11.85 15.75 -2.62
CA SER A 102 11.63 16.56 -1.41
C SER A 102 10.47 17.55 -1.53
N ASP A 103 10.14 17.97 -2.73
CA ASP A 103 9.06 18.91 -3.01
C ASP A 103 7.89 18.19 -3.71
N PHE A 104 6.71 18.26 -3.11
CA PHE A 104 5.46 17.65 -3.58
C PHE A 104 4.38 18.69 -3.88
N THR A 105 4.74 19.95 -4.07
CA THR A 105 3.78 21.04 -4.28
C THR A 105 2.90 20.87 -5.51
N ASP A 106 3.43 20.26 -6.58
CA ASP A 106 2.69 19.94 -7.81
C ASP A 106 1.62 18.85 -7.64
N TYR A 107 1.71 18.03 -6.58
CA TYR A 107 0.67 17.05 -6.27
C TYR A 107 -0.63 17.70 -5.77
N ARG A 108 -0.59 18.94 -5.30
CA ARG A 108 -1.78 19.68 -4.84
C ARG A 108 -2.84 19.72 -5.91
N ASP A 109 -2.46 20.14 -7.11
CA ASP A 109 -3.40 20.28 -8.22
C ASP A 109 -3.89 18.92 -8.71
N VAL A 110 -2.97 17.97 -8.87
CA VAL A 110 -3.28 16.61 -9.34
C VAL A 110 -4.27 15.89 -8.41
N LEU A 111 -4.06 16.01 -7.09
CA LEU A 111 -4.88 15.31 -6.10
C LEU A 111 -6.06 16.14 -5.58
N SER A 112 -6.27 17.34 -6.07
CA SER A 112 -7.29 18.28 -5.55
C SER A 112 -8.70 17.69 -5.52
N ALA A 113 -9.11 17.00 -6.57
CA ALA A 113 -10.41 16.35 -6.72
C ALA A 113 -10.44 14.89 -6.24
N TRP A 114 -9.33 14.37 -5.71
CA TRP A 114 -9.26 12.98 -5.25
C TRP A 114 -9.64 12.89 -3.77
N GLU A 115 -10.38 11.87 -3.42
CA GLU A 115 -10.69 11.50 -2.05
C GLU A 115 -9.66 10.52 -1.52
N ILE A 116 -9.28 10.65 -0.24
CA ILE A 116 -8.27 9.78 0.40
C ILE A 116 -8.83 9.34 1.74
N THR A 117 -9.19 8.05 1.83
CA THR A 117 -9.87 7.45 2.98
C THR A 117 -8.99 6.43 3.70
N ASN A 118 -9.32 6.17 4.97
CA ASN A 118 -8.65 5.18 5.80
C ASN A 118 -9.71 4.24 6.40
N ASP A 119 -10.40 3.54 5.51
CA ASP A 119 -11.57 2.76 5.87
C ASP A 119 -11.37 1.28 5.52
N ASP A 120 -12.19 0.44 6.13
CA ASP A 120 -12.34 -0.93 5.68
C ASP A 120 -12.97 -0.96 4.27
N VAL A 121 -12.58 -1.93 3.46
CA VAL A 121 -13.06 -2.04 2.07
C VAL A 121 -14.59 -2.12 1.98
N GLU A 122 -15.25 -2.78 2.94
CA GLU A 122 -16.71 -2.93 2.95
C GLU A 122 -17.44 -1.64 3.39
N ALA A 123 -16.74 -0.66 3.95
CA ALA A 123 -17.28 0.65 4.29
C ALA A 123 -17.24 1.64 3.10
N LEU A 124 -16.62 1.26 1.98
CA LEU A 124 -16.49 2.13 0.83
C LEU A 124 -17.82 2.25 0.06
N GLU A 125 -18.23 3.48 -0.21
CA GLU A 125 -19.37 3.79 -1.06
C GLU A 125 -18.94 3.87 -2.52
N LEU A 126 -19.02 2.76 -3.24
CA LEU A 126 -18.71 2.68 -4.67
C LEU A 126 -19.91 3.10 -5.51
N ARG A 127 -19.70 3.95 -6.51
CA ARG A 127 -20.71 4.30 -7.50
C ARG A 127 -20.83 3.19 -8.54
N ARG A 128 -21.98 3.03 -9.12
CA ARG A 128 -22.26 1.94 -10.07
C ARG A 128 -21.32 1.88 -11.29
N ASP A 129 -20.77 3.03 -11.68
CA ASP A 129 -19.90 3.24 -12.83
C ASP A 129 -18.43 3.41 -12.46
N ASP A 130 -18.08 3.32 -11.19
CA ASP A 130 -16.68 3.40 -10.77
C ASP A 130 -15.87 2.25 -11.36
N PHE A 131 -14.69 2.56 -11.88
CA PHE A 131 -13.65 1.57 -12.17
C PHE A 131 -12.87 1.28 -10.89
N VAL A 132 -12.90 0.04 -10.44
CA VAL A 132 -12.21 -0.39 -9.22
C VAL A 132 -10.94 -1.15 -9.55
N TYR A 133 -9.82 -0.69 -9.00
CA TYR A 133 -8.57 -1.45 -8.96
C TYR A 133 -8.24 -1.80 -7.51
N ALA A 134 -8.21 -3.09 -7.20
CA ALA A 134 -7.95 -3.60 -5.86
C ALA A 134 -6.67 -4.43 -5.84
N ASP A 135 -5.77 -4.07 -4.91
CA ASP A 135 -4.46 -4.69 -4.69
C ASP A 135 -4.30 -5.00 -3.18
N PRO A 136 -5.10 -5.95 -2.66
CA PRO A 136 -5.04 -6.31 -1.24
C PRO A 136 -3.70 -6.99 -0.92
N PRO A 137 -3.33 -7.11 0.37
CA PRO A 137 -2.19 -7.94 0.78
C PRO A 137 -2.29 -9.34 0.18
N TYR A 138 -1.20 -9.80 -0.46
CA TYR A 138 -1.21 -11.05 -1.21
C TYR A 138 -1.34 -12.27 -0.30
N ASP A 139 -2.13 -13.23 -0.77
CA ASP A 139 -2.26 -14.54 -0.14
C ASP A 139 -0.98 -15.36 -0.35
N VAL A 140 -0.22 -15.59 0.72
CA VAL A 140 1.00 -16.40 0.71
C VAL A 140 0.77 -17.65 1.56
N GLU A 141 0.91 -18.84 0.95
CA GLU A 141 0.53 -20.14 1.54
C GLU A 141 1.25 -20.48 2.88
N PHE A 142 2.33 -19.78 3.25
CA PHE A 142 3.19 -20.15 4.38
C PHE A 142 3.60 -19.01 5.32
N THR A 143 2.91 -17.88 5.35
CA THR A 143 3.24 -16.86 6.33
C THR A 143 2.44 -17.02 7.62
N GLN A 144 3.06 -17.65 8.63
CA GLN A 144 2.66 -17.58 10.06
C GLN A 144 2.76 -16.13 10.61
N TYR A 145 2.94 -15.13 9.77
CA TYR A 145 3.10 -13.72 10.12
C TYR A 145 1.79 -12.93 10.16
N ALA A 146 0.67 -13.61 10.11
CA ALA A 146 -0.64 -12.96 10.13
C ALA A 146 -1.27 -12.91 11.54
N GLN A 147 -0.50 -12.65 12.58
CA GLN A 147 -1.10 -12.12 13.80
C GLN A 147 -1.26 -10.60 13.63
N GLY A 148 -2.46 -10.20 13.18
CA GLY A 148 -2.78 -8.81 12.83
C GLY A 148 -2.66 -8.48 11.33
N GLY A 149 -2.36 -9.46 10.46
CA GLY A 149 -2.30 -9.29 9.01
C GLY A 149 -3.64 -9.60 8.32
N PHE A 150 -3.66 -9.40 7.01
CA PHE A 150 -4.81 -9.67 6.16
C PHE A 150 -5.08 -11.19 6.09
N SER A 151 -6.17 -11.64 6.71
CA SER A 151 -6.50 -13.05 6.89
C SER A 151 -7.16 -13.65 5.63
N TRP A 152 -7.36 -14.99 5.63
CA TRP A 152 -8.15 -15.64 4.58
C TRP A 152 -9.62 -15.16 4.56
N GLU A 153 -10.20 -14.87 5.71
CA GLU A 153 -11.54 -14.29 5.80
C GLU A 153 -11.57 -12.89 5.18
N ASP A 154 -10.51 -12.07 5.37
CA ASP A 154 -10.38 -10.77 4.73
C ASP A 154 -10.24 -10.89 3.21
N GLN A 155 -9.50 -11.90 2.72
CA GLN A 155 -9.45 -12.20 1.28
C GLN A 155 -10.84 -12.49 0.72
N LYS A 156 -11.61 -13.34 1.40
CA LYS A 156 -12.96 -13.72 0.98
C LYS A 156 -13.93 -12.54 1.00
N ARG A 157 -14.03 -11.80 2.11
CA ARG A 157 -14.96 -10.69 2.23
C ARG A 157 -14.66 -9.57 1.21
N THR A 158 -13.36 -9.27 1.00
CA THR A 158 -12.94 -8.32 -0.02
C THR A 158 -13.36 -8.76 -1.43
N ALA A 159 -13.09 -10.01 -1.79
CA ALA A 159 -13.46 -10.54 -3.10
C ALA A 159 -14.98 -10.57 -3.29
N VAL A 160 -15.76 -10.94 -2.26
CA VAL A 160 -17.23 -10.94 -2.28
C VAL A 160 -17.78 -9.52 -2.43
N PHE A 161 -17.23 -8.55 -1.70
CA PHE A 161 -17.62 -7.14 -1.81
C PHE A 161 -17.41 -6.63 -3.24
N LEU A 162 -16.22 -6.86 -3.79
CA LEU A 162 -15.89 -6.43 -5.16
C LEU A 162 -16.67 -7.18 -6.23
N ALA A 163 -17.00 -8.46 -6.02
CA ALA A 163 -17.81 -9.23 -6.96
C ALA A 163 -19.25 -8.72 -7.11
N LYS A 164 -19.78 -8.01 -6.10
CA LYS A 164 -21.12 -7.39 -6.13
C LYS A 164 -21.13 -6.05 -6.87
N HIS A 165 -19.96 -5.45 -7.09
CA HIS A 165 -19.86 -4.17 -7.79
C HIS A 165 -20.29 -4.30 -9.26
N PRO A 166 -21.25 -3.48 -9.74
CA PRO A 166 -21.76 -3.58 -11.10
C PRO A 166 -20.83 -2.97 -12.17
N GLY A 167 -19.92 -2.09 -11.77
CA GLY A 167 -18.91 -1.47 -12.62
C GLY A 167 -17.70 -2.35 -12.89
N PRO A 168 -16.74 -1.86 -13.68
CA PRO A 168 -15.52 -2.59 -14.00
C PRO A 168 -14.62 -2.80 -12.77
N VAL A 169 -14.15 -4.04 -12.57
CA VAL A 169 -13.23 -4.40 -11.47
C VAL A 169 -11.98 -5.07 -12.01
N ILE A 170 -10.83 -4.63 -11.52
CA ILE A 170 -9.57 -5.37 -11.57
C ILE A 170 -9.16 -5.69 -10.14
N LEU A 171 -8.88 -6.97 -9.88
CA LEU A 171 -8.40 -7.47 -8.60
C LEU A 171 -7.14 -8.28 -8.83
N VAL A 172 -6.07 -7.95 -8.11
CA VAL A 172 -4.77 -8.63 -8.22
C VAL A 172 -4.42 -9.35 -6.94
N ASN A 173 -3.66 -10.45 -7.04
CA ASN A 173 -3.20 -11.23 -5.91
C ASN A 173 -2.10 -12.21 -6.33
N GLN A 174 -1.55 -12.97 -5.38
CA GLN A 174 -0.72 -14.13 -5.70
C GLN A 174 -1.60 -15.27 -6.24
N ALA A 175 -1.12 -15.97 -7.28
CA ALA A 175 -1.88 -17.02 -7.94
C ALA A 175 -1.87 -18.35 -7.15
N THR A 176 -2.22 -18.31 -5.84
CA THR A 176 -2.41 -19.50 -5.04
C THR A 176 -3.62 -20.31 -5.53
N ARG A 177 -3.68 -21.59 -5.18
CA ARG A 177 -4.82 -22.45 -5.56
C ARG A 177 -6.13 -21.89 -5.02
N ARG A 178 -6.18 -21.55 -3.73
CA ARG A 178 -7.40 -21.08 -3.09
C ARG A 178 -7.87 -19.70 -3.60
N ILE A 179 -6.96 -18.79 -4.00
CA ILE A 179 -7.32 -17.52 -4.64
C ILE A 179 -7.93 -17.75 -6.02
N LYS A 180 -7.33 -18.65 -6.83
CA LYS A 180 -7.87 -18.99 -8.16
C LYS A 180 -9.29 -19.58 -8.07
N GLU A 181 -9.51 -20.47 -7.12
CA GLU A 181 -10.82 -21.08 -6.86
C GLU A 181 -11.83 -20.01 -6.41
N LEU A 182 -11.48 -19.20 -5.40
CA LEU A 182 -12.33 -18.11 -4.90
C LEU A 182 -12.76 -17.13 -6.00
N TYR A 183 -11.82 -16.64 -6.79
CA TYR A 183 -12.12 -15.64 -7.81
C TYR A 183 -12.96 -16.21 -8.95
N ARG A 184 -12.70 -17.45 -9.37
CA ARG A 184 -13.52 -18.15 -10.37
C ARG A 184 -14.95 -18.36 -9.85
N ASP A 185 -15.12 -18.81 -8.62
CA ASP A 185 -16.43 -19.10 -8.02
C ASP A 185 -17.28 -17.82 -7.85
N LEU A 186 -16.63 -16.66 -7.70
CA LEU A 186 -17.26 -15.34 -7.69
C LEU A 186 -17.50 -14.74 -9.09
N GLY A 187 -17.16 -15.47 -10.16
CA GLY A 187 -17.43 -15.09 -11.54
C GLY A 187 -16.42 -14.10 -12.14
N PHE A 188 -15.21 -13.98 -11.56
CA PHE A 188 -14.13 -13.23 -12.20
C PHE A 188 -13.52 -14.01 -13.36
N LYS A 189 -13.20 -13.33 -14.45
CA LYS A 189 -12.29 -13.83 -15.48
C LYS A 189 -10.86 -13.69 -14.96
N THR A 190 -10.06 -14.77 -15.01
CA THR A 190 -8.72 -14.76 -14.41
C THR A 190 -7.64 -15.03 -15.44
N LYS A 191 -6.50 -14.34 -15.31
CA LYS A 191 -5.27 -14.56 -16.07
C LYS A 191 -4.10 -14.65 -15.09
N THR A 192 -3.28 -15.70 -15.22
CA THR A 192 -2.03 -15.81 -14.45
C THR A 192 -0.89 -15.16 -15.23
N LEU A 193 -0.09 -14.37 -14.54
CA LEU A 193 1.06 -13.64 -15.07
C LEU A 193 2.31 -14.01 -14.27
N ASP A 194 3.45 -14.11 -14.93
CA ASP A 194 4.75 -14.20 -14.26
C ASP A 194 5.23 -12.78 -13.99
N ALA A 195 5.25 -12.39 -12.71
CA ALA A 195 5.65 -11.06 -12.30
C ALA A 195 7.05 -11.06 -11.67
N PRO A 196 7.95 -10.15 -12.06
CA PRO A 196 9.26 -10.03 -11.44
C PRO A 196 9.12 -9.54 -10.01
N ARG A 197 9.58 -10.30 -9.02
CA ARG A 197 9.64 -9.86 -7.62
C ARG A 197 10.71 -8.78 -7.44
N ARG A 198 10.30 -7.54 -7.32
CA ARG A 198 11.18 -6.41 -7.00
C ARG A 198 11.33 -6.20 -5.49
N ILE A 199 10.32 -6.56 -4.71
CA ILE A 199 10.26 -6.44 -3.25
C ILE A 199 10.04 -7.84 -2.67
N SER A 200 10.86 -8.22 -1.69
CA SER A 200 10.78 -9.52 -1.01
C SER A 200 11.29 -9.39 0.43
N CYS A 201 10.55 -9.96 1.37
CA CYS A 201 10.89 -9.92 2.80
C CYS A 201 12.13 -10.74 3.14
N ASN A 202 12.42 -11.79 2.35
CA ASN A 202 13.55 -12.71 2.56
C ASN A 202 14.67 -12.58 1.52
N GLY A 203 14.55 -11.61 0.59
CA GLY A 203 15.53 -11.42 -0.49
C GLY A 203 15.37 -12.38 -1.67
N ASP A 204 14.46 -13.33 -1.63
CA ASP A 204 14.15 -14.22 -2.76
C ASP A 204 13.46 -13.42 -3.88
N ARG A 205 14.09 -13.38 -5.05
CA ARG A 205 13.60 -12.68 -6.25
C ARG A 205 13.07 -13.62 -7.32
N THR A 206 12.83 -14.89 -6.97
CA THR A 206 12.17 -15.83 -7.88
C THR A 206 10.85 -15.23 -8.35
N PRO A 207 10.57 -15.20 -9.67
CA PRO A 207 9.31 -14.66 -10.19
C PRO A 207 8.12 -15.29 -9.48
N ALA A 208 7.22 -14.46 -8.98
CA ALA A 208 5.99 -14.94 -8.40
C ALA A 208 4.92 -15.01 -9.49
N ARG A 209 4.09 -16.05 -9.44
CA ARG A 209 2.89 -16.08 -10.25
C ARG A 209 1.83 -15.21 -9.60
N GLU A 210 1.42 -14.18 -10.32
CA GLU A 210 0.33 -13.31 -9.93
C GLU A 210 -0.94 -13.63 -10.73
N ILE A 211 -2.09 -13.36 -10.14
CA ILE A 211 -3.38 -13.46 -10.79
C ILE A 211 -3.94 -12.08 -11.01
N LEU A 212 -4.35 -11.82 -12.24
CA LEU A 212 -5.17 -10.68 -12.62
C LEU A 212 -6.60 -11.21 -12.81
N ALA A 213 -7.50 -10.77 -11.95
CA ALA A 213 -8.91 -11.10 -12.03
C ALA A 213 -9.70 -9.87 -12.48
N THR A 214 -10.60 -10.06 -13.42
CA THR A 214 -11.40 -8.97 -13.99
C THR A 214 -12.88 -9.32 -14.00
N LYS A 215 -13.72 -8.32 -13.78
CA LYS A 215 -15.18 -8.46 -13.85
C LYS A 215 -15.79 -7.21 -14.45
N ASN A 216 -16.81 -7.37 -15.28
CA ASN A 216 -17.53 -6.29 -15.95
C ASN A 216 -16.64 -5.39 -16.84
N LEU A 217 -15.53 -5.93 -17.35
CA LEU A 217 -14.63 -5.30 -18.32
C LEU A 217 -14.97 -5.76 -19.74
#